data_7d5ba1ac94347d5c1978f0d1059edd1f
#
_entry.id   7d5ba1ac94347d5c1978f0d1059edd1f
#
_cell.length_a   1.000
_cell.length_b   1.000
_cell.length_c   1.000
_cell.angle_alpha   90.00
_cell.angle_beta   90.00
_cell.angle_gamma   90.00
#
_symmetry.space_group_name_H-M   'P 1'
#
loop_
_entity.id
_entity.type
_entity.pdbx_description
1 polymer ?
#
loop_
_entity_poly.entity_id
_entity_poly.type
_entity_poly.pdbx_seq_one_letter_code
_entity_poly.pdbx_strand_id
1 'polypeptide(L)'
;GIQNLIVTIAEPSIDAAQEMMIHPDVPLLAITGGPGVVRQALKSGKKVIAAGEGNPPSLVDETANVEKAAKDIVIGASFDNNILCTAEKSVVVVEQVADYLILQMEKQGAYLVQDDAVIQKMMDMTIMENGAPSRKFIGKDANYILAEAGVNVDFDVRVIILRTDKIHPFVVKEML
;
A
#
# COMPACT_ATOMS: atom_id res chain seq x y z
N GLY A 1 28.37 17.23 20.99
CA GLY A 1 27.94 16.13 20.12
C GLY A 1 28.69 16.18 18.81
N ILE A 2 28.63 15.07 18.03
CA ILE A 2 29.21 15.01 16.68
C ILE A 2 28.35 15.91 15.77
N GLN A 3 28.99 16.86 15.07
CA GLN A 3 28.33 17.72 14.10
C GLN A 3 28.12 16.96 12.79
N ASN A 4 27.06 17.30 12.05
CA ASN A 4 26.73 16.73 10.75
C ASN A 4 26.52 15.20 10.76
N LEU A 5 26.06 14.64 11.88
CA LEU A 5 25.75 13.20 11.97
C LEU A 5 24.57 12.81 11.07
N ILE A 6 23.60 13.70 10.94
CA ILE A 6 22.45 13.56 10.02
C ILE A 6 22.39 14.82 9.18
N VAL A 7 22.40 14.65 7.88
CA VAL A 7 22.35 15.75 6.90
C VAL A 7 21.35 15.41 5.80
N THR A 8 20.88 16.42 5.09
CA THR A 8 20.02 16.29 3.93
C THR A 8 20.46 17.23 2.82
N ILE A 9 20.07 16.94 1.58
CA ILE A 9 20.25 17.85 0.45
C ILE A 9 19.19 18.95 0.56
N ALA A 10 19.62 20.22 0.48
CA ALA A 10 18.72 21.36 0.59
C ALA A 10 17.73 21.45 -0.60
N GLU A 11 18.23 21.15 -1.79
CA GLU A 11 17.43 21.13 -3.03
C GLU A 11 17.49 19.74 -3.65
N PRO A 12 16.55 18.84 -3.31
CA PRO A 12 16.58 17.47 -3.79
C PRO A 12 16.27 17.42 -5.29
N SER A 13 17.08 16.63 -6.03
CA SER A 13 16.88 16.35 -7.45
C SER A 13 17.28 14.91 -7.77
N ILE A 14 16.85 14.42 -8.93
CA ILE A 14 17.26 13.09 -9.42
C ILE A 14 18.77 13.04 -9.61
N ASP A 15 19.36 14.10 -10.17
CA ASP A 15 20.81 14.18 -10.42
C ASP A 15 21.62 14.16 -9.13
N ALA A 16 21.19 14.93 -8.12
CA ALA A 16 21.82 14.92 -6.81
C ALA A 16 21.73 13.53 -6.12
N ALA A 17 20.58 12.85 -6.26
CA ALA A 17 20.45 11.50 -5.74
C ALA A 17 21.38 10.49 -6.46
N GLN A 18 21.51 10.61 -7.78
CA GLN A 18 22.43 9.77 -8.57
C GLN A 18 23.88 10.04 -8.20
N GLU A 19 24.25 11.30 -8.04
CA GLU A 19 25.62 11.68 -7.59
C GLU A 19 25.92 11.09 -6.22
N MET A 20 24.99 11.17 -5.26
CA MET A 20 25.16 10.52 -3.95
C MET A 20 25.36 9.00 -4.07
N MET A 21 24.61 8.34 -4.95
CA MET A 21 24.70 6.89 -5.13
C MET A 21 26.10 6.43 -5.58
N ILE A 22 26.83 7.26 -6.32
CA ILE A 22 28.18 6.94 -6.83
C ILE A 22 29.30 7.62 -6.03
N HIS A 23 28.98 8.56 -5.14
CA HIS A 23 29.98 9.36 -4.45
C HIS A 23 30.92 8.48 -3.60
N PRO A 24 32.27 8.65 -3.70
CA PRO A 24 33.24 7.77 -3.04
C PRO A 24 33.07 7.72 -1.52
N ASP A 25 32.67 8.81 -0.88
CA ASP A 25 32.50 8.90 0.57
C ASP A 25 31.17 8.31 1.08
N VAL A 26 30.32 7.78 0.20
CA VAL A 26 29.09 7.07 0.55
C VAL A 26 29.28 5.57 0.35
N PRO A 27 29.69 4.81 1.37
CA PRO A 27 30.02 3.39 1.22
C PRO A 27 28.83 2.45 1.23
N LEU A 28 27.68 2.89 1.76
CA LEU A 28 26.46 2.10 1.92
C LEU A 28 25.24 2.90 1.46
N LEU A 29 24.40 2.28 0.67
CA LEU A 29 23.11 2.82 0.25
C LEU A 29 21.98 2.07 0.95
N ALA A 30 21.07 2.79 1.62
CA ALA A 30 19.79 2.30 2.10
C ALA A 30 18.69 2.96 1.26
N ILE A 31 18.04 2.19 0.39
CA ILE A 31 17.13 2.70 -0.63
C ILE A 31 15.74 2.12 -0.44
N THR A 32 14.75 2.99 -0.35
CA THR A 32 13.34 2.62 -0.47
C THR A 32 12.75 3.38 -1.65
N GLY A 33 12.10 2.68 -2.57
CA GLY A 33 11.49 3.32 -3.73
C GLY A 33 11.15 2.35 -4.84
N GLY A 34 10.61 2.88 -5.93
CA GLY A 34 10.19 2.10 -7.08
C GLY A 34 11.35 1.40 -7.80
N PRO A 35 11.03 0.45 -8.73
CA PRO A 35 12.03 -0.41 -9.38
C PRO A 35 13.15 0.34 -10.10
N GLY A 36 12.88 1.56 -10.58
CA GLY A 36 13.87 2.42 -11.25
C GLY A 36 15.02 2.82 -10.33
N VAL A 37 14.67 3.36 -9.16
CA VAL A 37 15.64 3.83 -8.15
C VAL A 37 16.45 2.65 -7.59
N VAL A 38 15.77 1.55 -7.26
CA VAL A 38 16.43 0.33 -6.77
C VAL A 38 17.45 -0.20 -7.79
N ARG A 39 17.07 -0.27 -9.08
CA ARG A 39 18.01 -0.70 -10.14
C ARG A 39 19.22 0.22 -10.27
N GLN A 40 19.05 1.54 -10.14
CA GLN A 40 20.16 2.49 -10.18
C GLN A 40 21.11 2.29 -9.00
N ALA A 41 20.57 2.15 -7.80
CA ALA A 41 21.37 1.87 -6.60
C ALA A 41 22.18 0.57 -6.75
N LEU A 42 21.56 -0.51 -7.23
CA LEU A 42 22.26 -1.79 -7.46
C LEU A 42 23.37 -1.71 -8.51
N LYS A 43 23.27 -0.79 -9.45
CA LYS A 43 24.31 -0.54 -10.47
C LYS A 43 25.46 0.32 -9.97
N SER A 44 25.36 0.95 -8.80
CA SER A 44 26.39 1.86 -8.24
C SER A 44 27.71 1.17 -7.90
N GLY A 45 27.71 -0.17 -7.83
CA GLY A 45 28.89 -0.94 -7.36
C GLY A 45 29.12 -0.91 -5.85
N LYS A 46 28.21 -0.31 -5.08
CA LYS A 46 28.28 -0.17 -3.63
C LYS A 46 27.50 -1.26 -2.91
N LYS A 47 27.69 -1.35 -1.60
CA LYS A 47 26.78 -2.15 -0.75
C LYS A 47 25.42 -1.47 -0.69
N VAL A 48 24.35 -2.19 -1.07
CA VAL A 48 23.00 -1.67 -1.13
C VAL A 48 22.09 -2.52 -0.26
N ILE A 49 21.29 -1.86 0.58
CA ILE A 49 20.12 -2.42 1.24
C ILE A 49 18.91 -1.76 0.57
N ALA A 50 18.15 -2.52 -0.18
CA ALA A 50 17.04 -1.97 -0.97
C ALA A 50 15.72 -2.64 -0.63
N ALA A 51 14.68 -1.81 -0.53
CA ALA A 51 13.28 -2.22 -0.48
C ALA A 51 12.54 -1.60 -1.68
N GLY A 52 11.71 -2.40 -2.33
CA GLY A 52 10.86 -1.98 -3.44
C GLY A 52 9.40 -1.90 -3.05
N GLU A 53 8.55 -1.94 -4.07
CA GLU A 53 7.10 -2.01 -3.94
C GLU A 53 6.68 -3.25 -3.11
N GLY A 54 5.65 -3.09 -2.29
CA GLY A 54 5.12 -4.15 -1.44
C GLY A 54 3.60 -4.13 -1.37
N ASN A 55 3.01 -5.31 -1.24
CA ASN A 55 1.58 -5.50 -1.02
C ASN A 55 1.40 -6.51 0.11
N PRO A 56 1.72 -6.13 1.37
CA PRO A 56 1.78 -7.07 2.49
C PRO A 56 0.47 -7.84 2.69
N PRO A 57 0.49 -9.19 2.64
CA PRO A 57 -0.69 -9.99 2.87
C PRO A 57 -0.84 -10.35 4.35
N SER A 58 -2.09 -10.34 4.84
CA SER A 58 -2.49 -11.01 6.08
C SER A 58 -3.05 -12.38 5.74
N LEU A 59 -2.59 -13.43 6.44
CA LEU A 59 -3.11 -14.79 6.28
C LEU A 59 -4.01 -15.14 7.46
N VAL A 60 -5.24 -15.56 7.16
CA VAL A 60 -6.24 -15.95 8.17
C VAL A 60 -6.76 -17.33 7.84
N ASP A 61 -6.53 -18.29 8.74
CA ASP A 61 -7.05 -19.64 8.65
C ASP A 61 -8.10 -19.92 9.73
N GLU A 62 -8.61 -21.16 9.77
CA GLU A 62 -9.65 -21.60 10.71
C GLU A 62 -9.18 -21.64 12.18
N THR A 63 -7.88 -21.54 12.44
CA THR A 63 -7.32 -21.51 13.80
C THR A 63 -7.19 -20.11 14.37
N ALA A 64 -7.41 -19.11 13.53
CA ALA A 64 -7.27 -17.70 13.92
C ALA A 64 -8.40 -17.27 14.87
N ASN A 65 -8.07 -16.32 15.77
CA ASN A 65 -9.10 -15.52 16.41
C ASN A 65 -9.61 -14.48 15.40
N VAL A 66 -10.70 -14.79 14.71
CA VAL A 66 -11.20 -14.05 13.55
C VAL A 66 -11.60 -12.62 13.93
N GLU A 67 -12.21 -12.40 15.10
CA GLU A 67 -12.60 -11.08 15.57
C GLU A 67 -11.36 -10.19 15.80
N LYS A 68 -10.34 -10.77 16.43
CA LYS A 68 -9.07 -10.06 16.65
C LYS A 68 -8.37 -9.78 15.32
N ALA A 69 -8.32 -10.77 14.42
CA ALA A 69 -7.72 -10.62 13.10
C ALA A 69 -8.41 -9.49 12.30
N ALA A 70 -9.74 -9.47 12.25
CA ALA A 70 -10.51 -8.42 11.59
C ALA A 70 -10.18 -7.02 12.13
N LYS A 71 -10.14 -6.89 13.46
CA LYS A 71 -9.80 -5.62 14.12
C LYS A 71 -8.38 -5.17 13.77
N ASP A 72 -7.40 -6.06 13.90
CA ASP A 72 -5.99 -5.75 13.68
C ASP A 72 -5.74 -5.37 12.21
N ILE A 73 -6.32 -6.13 11.26
CA ILE A 73 -6.22 -5.85 9.82
C ILE A 73 -6.83 -4.49 9.48
N VAL A 74 -8.03 -4.18 9.97
CA VAL A 74 -8.66 -2.88 9.68
C VAL A 74 -7.86 -1.74 10.30
N ILE A 75 -7.31 -1.90 11.52
CA ILE A 75 -6.45 -0.89 12.15
C ILE A 75 -5.19 -0.67 11.33
N GLY A 76 -4.49 -1.74 10.95
CA GLY A 76 -3.23 -1.64 10.20
C GLY A 76 -3.46 -1.10 8.78
N ALA A 77 -4.47 -1.62 8.07
CA ALA A 77 -4.80 -1.17 6.71
C ALA A 77 -5.34 0.28 6.66
N SER A 78 -5.99 0.78 7.73
CA SER A 78 -6.48 2.17 7.77
C SER A 78 -5.46 3.17 8.30
N PHE A 79 -4.32 2.70 8.79
CA PHE A 79 -3.31 3.60 9.33
C PHE A 79 -2.76 4.51 8.23
N ASP A 80 -2.81 5.81 8.48
CA ASP A 80 -2.37 6.86 7.53
C ASP A 80 -2.97 6.69 6.11
N ASN A 81 -4.25 6.33 6.05
CA ASN A 81 -4.98 6.04 4.80
C ASN A 81 -4.27 5.04 3.88
N ASN A 82 -3.63 4.04 4.48
CA ASN A 82 -2.90 2.97 3.78
C ASN A 82 -1.68 3.43 2.94
N ILE A 83 -1.14 4.61 3.22
CA ILE A 83 0.01 5.15 2.47
C ILE A 83 1.30 4.37 2.73
N LEU A 84 1.41 3.72 3.89
CA LEU A 84 2.61 2.97 4.24
C LEU A 84 2.75 1.69 3.40
N CYS A 85 3.91 1.49 2.80
CA CYS A 85 4.25 0.26 2.06
C CYS A 85 4.25 -1.00 2.94
N THR A 86 4.24 -0.86 4.27
CA THR A 86 4.19 -1.95 5.25
C THR A 86 2.80 -2.20 5.81
N ALA A 87 1.79 -1.38 5.47
CA ALA A 87 0.40 -1.59 5.87
C ALA A 87 -0.21 -2.79 5.13
N GLU A 88 -1.16 -3.46 5.76
CA GLU A 88 -1.89 -4.58 5.15
C GLU A 88 -2.64 -4.12 3.91
N LYS A 89 -2.40 -4.80 2.78
CA LYS A 89 -3.02 -4.47 1.48
C LYS A 89 -3.89 -5.61 0.95
N SER A 90 -3.59 -6.84 1.37
CA SER A 90 -4.30 -8.04 0.93
C SER A 90 -4.62 -8.93 2.11
N VAL A 91 -5.71 -9.67 2.03
CA VAL A 91 -6.05 -10.73 2.98
C VAL A 91 -6.21 -12.03 2.22
N VAL A 92 -5.41 -13.03 2.58
CA VAL A 92 -5.56 -14.41 2.11
C VAL A 92 -6.26 -15.19 3.23
N VAL A 93 -7.48 -15.62 2.95
CA VAL A 93 -8.34 -16.24 3.96
C VAL A 93 -8.87 -17.56 3.45
N VAL A 94 -8.94 -18.59 4.32
CA VAL A 94 -9.60 -19.85 3.98
C VAL A 94 -11.10 -19.67 3.91
N GLU A 95 -11.76 -20.36 2.98
CA GLU A 95 -13.18 -20.18 2.66
C GLU A 95 -14.09 -20.32 3.88
N GLN A 96 -13.76 -21.25 4.79
CA GLN A 96 -14.57 -21.56 5.97
C GLN A 96 -14.78 -20.38 6.91
N VAL A 97 -13.86 -19.41 6.95
CA VAL A 97 -13.94 -18.24 7.83
C VAL A 97 -14.05 -16.92 7.08
N ALA A 98 -14.05 -16.95 5.75
CA ALA A 98 -14.00 -15.74 4.93
C ALA A 98 -15.21 -14.81 5.15
N ASP A 99 -16.44 -15.35 5.13
CA ASP A 99 -17.65 -14.54 5.36
C ASP A 99 -17.70 -13.97 6.77
N TYR A 100 -17.26 -14.78 7.75
CA TYR A 100 -17.22 -14.32 9.13
C TYR A 100 -16.16 -13.23 9.33
N LEU A 101 -15.00 -13.35 8.69
CA LEU A 101 -13.97 -12.33 8.72
C LEU A 101 -14.48 -11.00 8.14
N ILE A 102 -15.11 -11.04 6.97
CA ILE A 102 -15.70 -9.85 6.34
C ILE A 102 -16.70 -9.18 7.28
N LEU A 103 -17.64 -9.95 7.84
CA LEU A 103 -18.63 -9.43 8.79
C LEU A 103 -17.97 -8.75 10.00
N GLN A 104 -16.87 -9.31 10.50
CA GLN A 104 -16.13 -8.70 11.62
C GLN A 104 -15.35 -7.46 11.19
N MET A 105 -14.81 -7.43 9.97
CA MET A 105 -14.15 -6.24 9.41
C MET A 105 -15.15 -5.09 9.20
N GLU A 106 -16.35 -5.37 8.71
CA GLU A 106 -17.44 -4.37 8.59
C GLU A 106 -17.80 -3.75 9.94
N LYS A 107 -17.86 -4.53 11.01
CA LYS A 107 -18.06 -4.02 12.38
C LYS A 107 -16.91 -3.10 12.85
N GLN A 108 -15.74 -3.18 12.25
CA GLN A 108 -14.59 -2.32 12.52
C GLN A 108 -14.51 -1.11 11.57
N GLY A 109 -15.50 -0.91 10.71
CA GLY A 109 -15.58 0.22 9.78
C GLY A 109 -15.08 -0.09 8.37
N ALA A 110 -14.94 -1.36 7.98
CA ALA A 110 -14.72 -1.71 6.60
C ALA A 110 -16.02 -1.62 5.78
N TYR A 111 -15.89 -1.35 4.49
CA TYR A 111 -16.99 -1.35 3.53
C TYR A 111 -16.72 -2.36 2.42
N LEU A 112 -17.57 -3.38 2.29
CA LEU A 112 -17.47 -4.38 1.24
C LEU A 112 -18.12 -3.89 -0.05
N VAL A 113 -17.32 -3.70 -1.09
CA VAL A 113 -17.81 -3.43 -2.45
C VAL A 113 -18.06 -4.76 -3.16
N GLN A 114 -19.30 -4.96 -3.63
CA GLN A 114 -19.73 -6.19 -4.32
C GLN A 114 -20.20 -5.94 -5.76
N ASP A 115 -20.43 -4.68 -6.14
CA ASP A 115 -20.89 -4.31 -7.48
C ASP A 115 -19.69 -4.24 -8.43
N ASP A 116 -19.65 -5.14 -9.41
CA ASP A 116 -18.58 -5.23 -10.41
C ASP A 116 -18.40 -3.93 -11.20
N ALA A 117 -19.46 -3.17 -11.46
CA ALA A 117 -19.37 -1.89 -12.15
C ALA A 117 -18.67 -0.83 -11.28
N VAL A 118 -18.92 -0.85 -9.97
CA VAL A 118 -18.23 0.02 -9.01
C VAL A 118 -16.76 -0.39 -8.90
N ILE A 119 -16.48 -1.70 -8.80
CA ILE A 119 -15.10 -2.21 -8.75
C ILE A 119 -14.32 -1.79 -10.00
N GLN A 120 -14.93 -1.96 -11.19
CA GLN A 120 -14.31 -1.55 -12.45
C GLN A 120 -14.04 -0.04 -12.48
N LYS A 121 -15.01 0.76 -12.06
CA LYS A 121 -14.83 2.22 -11.97
C LYS A 121 -13.73 2.60 -10.99
N MET A 122 -13.63 1.94 -9.84
CA MET A 122 -12.53 2.15 -8.90
C MET A 122 -11.18 1.83 -9.54
N MET A 123 -11.07 0.72 -10.29
CA MET A 123 -9.84 0.38 -11.02
C MET A 123 -9.48 1.47 -12.03
N ASP A 124 -10.42 1.89 -12.86
CA ASP A 124 -10.21 2.88 -13.93
C ASP A 124 -9.74 4.25 -13.38
N MET A 125 -10.21 4.65 -12.19
CA MET A 125 -9.85 5.92 -11.61
C MET A 125 -8.58 5.88 -10.75
N THR A 126 -8.27 4.72 -10.13
CA THR A 126 -7.14 4.60 -9.19
C THR A 126 -5.87 4.05 -9.81
N ILE A 127 -5.97 3.38 -10.97
CA ILE A 127 -4.82 2.80 -11.69
C ILE A 127 -4.68 3.52 -13.03
N MET A 128 -3.50 4.09 -13.27
CA MET A 128 -3.18 4.75 -14.55
C MET A 128 -2.89 3.70 -15.65
N GLU A 129 -2.95 4.10 -16.92
CA GLU A 129 -2.67 3.24 -18.09
C GLU A 129 -1.31 2.51 -18.00
N ASN A 130 -0.31 3.12 -17.39
CA ASN A 130 1.00 2.50 -17.16
C ASN A 130 1.04 1.53 -15.97
N GLY A 131 -0.10 1.31 -15.32
CA GLY A 131 -0.25 0.42 -14.17
C GLY A 131 0.21 1.00 -12.83
N ALA A 132 0.60 2.27 -12.78
CA ALA A 132 0.95 2.94 -11.52
C ALA A 132 -0.31 3.46 -10.81
N PRO A 133 -0.30 3.60 -9.47
CA PRO A 133 -1.41 4.23 -8.76
C PRO A 133 -1.57 5.70 -9.13
N SER A 134 -2.81 6.13 -9.24
CA SER A 134 -3.16 7.52 -9.55
C SER A 134 -2.88 8.42 -8.35
N ARG A 135 -2.01 9.42 -8.52
CA ARG A 135 -1.65 10.38 -7.48
C ARG A 135 -2.84 11.13 -6.88
N LYS A 136 -3.95 11.23 -7.62
CA LYS A 136 -5.19 11.86 -7.14
C LYS A 136 -5.77 11.12 -5.91
N PHE A 137 -5.56 9.79 -5.84
CA PHE A 137 -6.19 8.93 -4.86
C PHE A 137 -5.25 8.41 -3.77
N ILE A 138 -3.94 8.59 -3.94
CA ILE A 138 -2.96 8.18 -2.91
C ILE A 138 -3.24 8.91 -1.60
N GLY A 139 -3.38 8.15 -0.51
CA GLY A 139 -3.61 8.67 0.83
C GLY A 139 -4.95 9.36 1.04
N LYS A 140 -5.93 9.14 0.17
CA LYS A 140 -7.28 9.71 0.33
C LYS A 140 -8.15 8.82 1.21
N ASP A 141 -9.08 9.48 1.91
CA ASP A 141 -10.07 8.80 2.74
C ASP A 141 -10.91 7.82 1.91
N ALA A 142 -11.27 6.69 2.50
CA ALA A 142 -12.09 5.68 1.86
C ALA A 142 -13.45 6.25 1.39
N ASN A 143 -14.08 7.12 2.20
CA ASN A 143 -15.31 7.81 1.81
C ASN A 143 -15.15 8.67 0.56
N TYR A 144 -14.00 9.35 0.41
CA TYR A 144 -13.71 10.13 -0.80
C TYR A 144 -13.61 9.24 -2.03
N ILE A 145 -12.89 8.10 -1.92
CA ILE A 145 -12.74 7.15 -3.02
C ILE A 145 -14.09 6.54 -3.42
N LEU A 146 -14.91 6.15 -2.44
CA LEU A 146 -16.25 5.62 -2.67
C LEU A 146 -17.16 6.64 -3.36
N ALA A 147 -17.17 7.90 -2.91
CA ALA A 147 -17.96 8.96 -3.50
C ALA A 147 -17.58 9.23 -4.97
N GLU A 148 -16.29 9.28 -5.29
CA GLU A 148 -15.79 9.40 -6.67
C GLU A 148 -16.20 8.19 -7.53
N ALA A 149 -16.28 7.00 -6.94
CA ALA A 149 -16.80 5.80 -7.59
C ALA A 149 -18.35 5.81 -7.74
N GLY A 150 -19.04 6.75 -7.09
CA GLY A 150 -20.50 6.89 -7.14
C GLY A 150 -21.23 6.18 -6.01
N VAL A 151 -20.52 5.76 -4.98
CA VAL A 151 -21.08 5.13 -3.78
C VAL A 151 -21.06 6.13 -2.63
N ASN A 152 -22.25 6.44 -2.10
CA ASN A 152 -22.38 7.30 -0.94
C ASN A 152 -22.77 6.47 0.28
N VAL A 153 -22.00 6.62 1.35
CA VAL A 153 -22.23 5.99 2.65
C VAL A 153 -22.40 7.06 3.71
N ASP A 154 -23.18 6.78 4.74
CA ASP A 154 -23.56 7.71 5.83
C ASP A 154 -22.74 7.50 7.11
N PHE A 155 -21.70 6.69 7.05
CA PHE A 155 -20.77 6.46 8.16
C PHE A 155 -19.31 6.62 7.71
N ASP A 156 -18.41 6.72 8.67
CA ASP A 156 -16.97 6.82 8.43
C ASP A 156 -16.38 5.45 8.05
N VAL A 157 -16.02 5.30 6.78
CA VAL A 157 -15.40 4.09 6.25
C VAL A 157 -13.89 4.16 6.46
N ARG A 158 -13.34 3.18 7.17
CA ARG A 158 -11.90 3.11 7.44
C ARG A 158 -11.12 2.44 6.32
N VAL A 159 -11.66 1.38 5.75
CA VAL A 159 -11.05 0.65 4.61
C VAL A 159 -12.15 0.15 3.66
N ILE A 160 -11.83 0.14 2.39
CA ILE A 160 -12.66 -0.49 1.35
C ILE A 160 -12.11 -1.90 1.14
N ILE A 161 -12.99 -2.89 1.16
CA ILE A 161 -12.63 -4.28 0.88
C ILE A 161 -13.43 -4.80 -0.30
N LEU A 162 -12.83 -5.71 -1.05
CA LEU A 162 -13.50 -6.44 -2.13
C LEU A 162 -12.99 -7.88 -2.19
N ARG A 163 -13.85 -8.78 -2.68
CA ARG A 163 -13.44 -10.15 -2.98
C ARG A 163 -12.86 -10.19 -4.37
N THR A 164 -11.72 -10.87 -4.50
CA THR A 164 -11.03 -10.94 -5.78
C THR A 164 -10.12 -12.17 -5.83
N ASP A 165 -9.57 -12.44 -6.99
CA ASP A 165 -8.55 -13.46 -7.18
C ASP A 165 -7.13 -12.89 -7.03
N LYS A 166 -6.15 -13.79 -7.02
CA LYS A 166 -4.73 -13.45 -6.85
C LYS A 166 -4.10 -12.65 -7.98
N ILE A 167 -4.77 -12.53 -9.14
CA ILE A 167 -4.27 -11.79 -10.31
C ILE A 167 -4.94 -10.43 -10.48
N HIS A 168 -5.87 -10.09 -9.61
CA HIS A 168 -6.57 -8.82 -9.68
C HIS A 168 -5.58 -7.64 -9.54
N PRO A 169 -5.76 -6.53 -10.29
CA PRO A 169 -4.85 -5.39 -10.24
C PRO A 169 -4.57 -4.85 -8.84
N PHE A 170 -5.55 -4.80 -7.96
CA PHE A 170 -5.36 -4.35 -6.55
C PHE A 170 -4.55 -5.32 -5.69
N VAL A 171 -4.35 -6.57 -6.14
CA VAL A 171 -3.50 -7.55 -5.46
C VAL A 171 -2.08 -7.52 -5.99
N VAL A 172 -1.92 -7.38 -7.33
CA VAL A 172 -0.60 -7.48 -7.98
C VAL A 172 0.12 -6.14 -8.10
N LYS A 173 -0.56 -5.01 -7.82
CA LYS A 173 0.02 -3.67 -7.81
C LYS A 173 0.06 -3.14 -6.38
N GLU A 174 1.13 -2.41 -6.04
CA GLU A 174 1.15 -1.65 -4.80
C GLU A 174 0.12 -0.51 -4.91
N MET A 175 -0.88 -0.56 -4.04
CA MET A 175 -1.92 0.47 -3.91
C MET A 175 -1.69 1.24 -2.62
N LEU A 176 -1.61 2.57 -2.72
CA LEU A 176 -1.33 3.49 -1.63
C LEU A 176 -2.50 4.45 -1.40
#